data_cafa91236b3ab66dca076ad28b4545d8
#
_entry.id   cafa91236b3ab66dca076ad28b4545d8
#
_cell.length_a   1.000
_cell.length_b   1.000
_cell.length_c   1.000
_cell.angle_alpha   90.00
_cell.angle_beta   90.00
_cell.angle_gamma   90.00
#
_symmetry.space_group_name_H-M   'P 1'
#
loop_
_entity.id
_entity.type
_entity.pdbx_description
1 polymer ?
#
loop_
_entity_poly.entity_id
_entity_poly.type
_entity_poly.pdbx_seq_one_letter_code
_entity_poly.pdbx_strand_id
1 'polypeptide(L)'
;MAACYDALKAVNPAIDVIGFGFAPRGNDDASAPSNVSESPIRFLEAIAAAYRASGRTAPIADDVSLHCYPNVNTDAPAVGFAWPNVGCVNLDRFKQAWWDVFHGTGQPVFREVGDPAGSYVRAFIDESGYQAQIPPDHASSYSGSENVPTVTDQQQGQYYSQLIAWAACDPAVAELNFFHLIDESALAALQTGIVLADGAHRASYDMVKGAIAENHQCGSSLDQWRHALRVDGAKVDFRNLGRSFLVTAAEGYSFDVRIAHGTRTLSSASGTGDPNVQFKFKLPRLRHGTYRMVVELRAETNAQRLTTFQKTFHI
;
A
#
# COMPACT_ATOMS: atom_id res chain seq x y z
N MET A 1 -16.75 5.83 11.17
CA MET A 1 -16.51 7.01 10.30
C MET A 1 -17.79 7.75 9.95
N ALA A 2 -18.81 7.16 9.29
CA ALA A 2 -19.99 7.88 8.80
C ALA A 2 -20.67 8.80 9.86
N ALA A 3 -20.96 8.28 11.06
CA ALA A 3 -21.59 9.09 12.13
C ALA A 3 -20.69 10.24 12.61
N CYS A 4 -19.37 10.03 12.69
CA CYS A 4 -18.43 11.10 13.04
C CYS A 4 -18.37 12.16 11.93
N TYR A 5 -18.28 11.74 10.67
CA TYR A 5 -18.32 12.64 9.52
C TYR A 5 -19.56 13.53 9.56
N ASP A 6 -20.74 12.93 9.67
CA ASP A 6 -22.02 13.66 9.69
C ASP A 6 -22.09 14.65 10.87
N ALA A 7 -21.64 14.23 12.05
CA ALA A 7 -21.64 15.08 13.24
C ALA A 7 -20.68 16.28 13.09
N LEU A 8 -19.48 16.08 12.57
CA LEU A 8 -18.51 17.15 12.34
C LEU A 8 -18.99 18.13 11.27
N LYS A 9 -19.52 17.62 10.16
CA LYS A 9 -20.07 18.44 9.06
C LYS A 9 -21.33 19.20 9.47
N ALA A 10 -22.12 18.68 10.40
CA ALA A 10 -23.26 19.38 10.96
C ALA A 10 -22.84 20.58 11.84
N VAL A 11 -21.70 20.49 12.52
CA VAL A 11 -21.13 21.61 13.30
C VAL A 11 -20.53 22.67 12.38
N ASN A 12 -19.70 22.25 11.45
CA ASN A 12 -19.09 23.13 10.46
C ASN A 12 -18.77 22.34 9.18
N PRO A 13 -19.43 22.64 8.05
CA PRO A 13 -19.22 21.93 6.80
C PRO A 13 -17.80 22.14 6.20
N ALA A 14 -17.06 23.13 6.67
CA ALA A 14 -15.67 23.39 6.24
C ALA A 14 -14.61 22.57 7.00
N ILE A 15 -14.98 21.78 8.01
CA ILE A 15 -14.03 20.88 8.67
C ILE A 15 -13.59 19.79 7.69
N ASP A 16 -12.29 19.67 7.45
CA ASP A 16 -11.73 18.51 6.76
C ASP A 16 -11.74 17.30 7.70
N VAL A 17 -12.39 16.23 7.26
CA VAL A 17 -12.43 14.96 8.00
C VAL A 17 -11.45 14.00 7.37
N ILE A 18 -10.27 13.86 7.99
CA ILE A 18 -9.22 12.94 7.58
C ILE A 18 -9.50 11.58 8.21
N GLY A 19 -9.60 10.56 7.39
CA GLY A 19 -10.04 9.24 7.84
C GLY A 19 -8.95 8.18 7.86
N PHE A 20 -9.12 7.24 8.80
CA PHE A 20 -8.66 5.87 8.89
C PHE A 20 -7.27 5.63 9.51
N GLY A 21 -6.22 6.39 9.24
CA GLY A 21 -4.87 6.10 9.76
C GLY A 21 -4.39 4.71 9.34
N PHE A 22 -4.27 4.45 8.03
CA PHE A 22 -3.85 3.16 7.52
C PHE A 22 -2.41 2.84 7.92
N ALA A 23 -2.20 1.77 8.68
CA ALA A 23 -0.87 1.21 8.90
C ALA A 23 -0.30 0.67 7.57
N PRO A 24 1.03 0.72 7.35
CA PRO A 24 1.63 0.29 6.08
C PRO A 24 1.54 -1.22 5.84
N ARG A 25 1.32 -2.00 6.88
CA ARG A 25 1.30 -3.48 6.80
C ARG A 25 0.36 -4.12 7.81
N GLY A 26 -0.14 -5.30 7.45
CA GLY A 26 -0.83 -6.24 8.30
C GLY A 26 -0.37 -7.67 8.01
N ASN A 27 -0.69 -8.61 8.90
CA ASN A 27 -0.39 -10.02 8.69
C ASN A 27 -1.57 -10.79 8.06
N ASP A 28 -2.75 -10.20 8.04
CA ASP A 28 -3.99 -10.78 7.48
C ASP A 28 -4.34 -12.17 8.06
N ASP A 29 -3.90 -12.43 9.28
CA ASP A 29 -4.10 -13.69 9.99
C ASP A 29 -4.87 -13.46 11.30
N ALA A 30 -6.17 -13.70 11.26
CA ALA A 30 -7.05 -13.60 12.42
C ALA A 30 -6.72 -14.59 13.53
N SER A 31 -5.93 -15.62 13.24
CA SER A 31 -5.49 -16.66 14.18
C SER A 31 -4.09 -16.43 14.75
N ALA A 32 -3.44 -15.34 14.37
CA ALA A 32 -2.10 -15.02 14.84
C ALA A 32 -2.06 -14.96 16.39
N PRO A 33 -1.03 -15.54 17.03
CA PRO A 33 -0.94 -15.59 18.48
C PRO A 33 -0.72 -14.20 19.12
N SER A 34 -0.27 -13.24 18.31
CA SER A 34 -0.09 -11.84 18.69
C SER A 34 -0.15 -10.95 17.44
N ASN A 35 -0.37 -9.67 17.63
CA ASN A 35 -0.38 -8.67 16.56
C ASN A 35 -1.34 -9.05 15.42
N VAL A 36 -2.57 -9.43 15.75
CA VAL A 36 -3.64 -9.60 14.77
C VAL A 36 -3.87 -8.27 14.09
N SER A 37 -3.58 -8.19 12.79
CA SER A 37 -3.63 -6.95 12.03
C SER A 37 -4.03 -7.22 10.59
N GLU A 38 -4.67 -6.24 9.98
CA GLU A 38 -5.11 -6.30 8.60
C GLU A 38 -4.28 -5.36 7.74
N SER A 39 -3.90 -5.81 6.56
CA SER A 39 -3.16 -4.99 5.59
C SER A 39 -4.01 -3.84 5.07
N PRO A 40 -3.39 -2.72 4.67
CA PRO A 40 -4.14 -1.52 4.27
C PRO A 40 -5.11 -1.77 3.11
N ILE A 41 -4.75 -2.60 2.13
CA ILE A 41 -5.64 -2.88 1.00
C ILE A 41 -6.84 -3.74 1.44
N ARG A 42 -6.62 -4.77 2.28
CA ARG A 42 -7.72 -5.60 2.80
C ARG A 42 -8.67 -4.79 3.67
N PHE A 43 -8.12 -3.95 4.52
CA PHE A 43 -8.91 -3.05 5.36
C PHE A 43 -9.72 -2.05 4.52
N LEU A 44 -9.12 -1.48 3.46
CA LEU A 44 -9.81 -0.60 2.51
C LEU A 44 -10.99 -1.32 1.81
N GLU A 45 -10.78 -2.55 1.36
CA GLU A 45 -11.84 -3.36 0.74
C GLU A 45 -13.01 -3.61 1.70
N ALA A 46 -12.70 -3.92 2.98
CA ALA A 46 -13.70 -4.11 4.01
C ALA A 46 -14.51 -2.83 4.30
N ILE A 47 -13.82 -1.67 4.38
CA ILE A 47 -14.48 -0.36 4.53
C ILE A 47 -15.44 -0.10 3.36
N ALA A 48 -14.98 -0.29 2.14
CA ALA A 48 -15.78 -0.04 0.95
C ALA A 48 -16.98 -1.00 0.83
N ALA A 49 -16.80 -2.26 1.19
CA ALA A 49 -17.90 -3.22 1.27
C ALA A 49 -18.97 -2.79 2.27
N ALA A 50 -18.57 -2.35 3.48
CA ALA A 50 -19.46 -1.82 4.49
C ALA A 50 -20.16 -0.53 4.03
N TYR A 51 -19.44 0.37 3.37
CA TYR A 51 -20.00 1.60 2.79
C TYR A 51 -21.12 1.28 1.79
N ARG A 52 -20.84 0.38 0.83
CA ARG A 52 -21.84 -0.02 -0.18
C ARG A 52 -23.05 -0.73 0.44
N ALA A 53 -22.81 -1.63 1.40
CA ALA A 53 -23.88 -2.35 2.10
C ALA A 53 -24.79 -1.42 2.91
N SER A 54 -24.28 -0.29 3.38
CA SER A 54 -25.07 0.71 4.11
C SER A 54 -26.04 1.51 3.23
N GLY A 55 -25.90 1.46 1.91
CA GLY A 55 -26.67 2.30 0.97
C GLY A 55 -26.34 3.79 1.02
N ARG A 56 -25.26 4.17 1.70
CA ARG A 56 -24.83 5.56 1.86
C ARG A 56 -24.40 6.18 0.54
N THR A 57 -24.80 7.44 0.31
CA THR A 57 -24.44 8.23 -0.86
C THR A 57 -23.61 9.48 -0.52
N ALA A 58 -23.44 9.78 0.77
CA ALA A 58 -22.59 10.87 1.25
C ALA A 58 -21.17 10.36 1.59
N PRO A 59 -20.14 11.22 1.57
CA PRO A 59 -18.78 10.83 1.97
C PRO A 59 -18.71 10.31 3.42
N ILE A 60 -17.66 9.55 3.72
CA ILE A 60 -17.28 9.14 5.08
C ILE A 60 -15.95 9.76 5.52
N ALA A 61 -15.21 10.35 4.59
CA ALA A 61 -14.02 11.14 4.82
C ALA A 61 -13.83 12.12 3.65
N ASP A 62 -13.24 13.27 3.89
CA ASP A 62 -12.79 14.20 2.85
C ASP A 62 -11.40 13.79 2.32
N ASP A 63 -10.51 13.42 3.23
CA ASP A 63 -9.13 13.00 2.97
C ASP A 63 -8.82 11.70 3.73
N VAL A 64 -7.69 11.08 3.43
CA VAL A 64 -7.28 9.80 4.03
C VAL A 64 -5.89 9.92 4.63
N SER A 65 -5.67 9.31 5.80
CA SER A 65 -4.35 9.26 6.40
C SER A 65 -3.71 7.88 6.28
N LEU A 66 -2.38 7.89 6.11
CA LEU A 66 -1.53 6.72 5.97
C LEU A 66 -0.25 6.90 6.77
N HIS A 67 0.21 5.82 7.39
CA HIS A 67 1.54 5.76 7.98
C HIS A 67 2.54 5.23 6.95
N CYS A 68 3.69 5.86 6.86
CA CYS A 68 4.73 5.55 5.88
C CYS A 68 6.03 5.07 6.54
N TYR A 69 5.96 4.11 7.44
CA TYR A 69 7.16 3.48 7.98
C TYR A 69 7.77 2.49 6.97
N PRO A 70 9.10 2.26 7.00
CA PRO A 70 9.73 1.20 6.20
C PRO A 70 9.30 -0.20 6.69
N ASN A 71 9.45 -1.23 5.85
CA ASN A 71 9.19 -2.60 6.27
C ASN A 71 10.20 -3.10 7.30
N VAL A 72 11.47 -2.82 7.06
CA VAL A 72 12.57 -2.94 8.03
C VAL A 72 13.18 -1.55 8.19
N ASN A 73 13.50 -1.14 9.42
CA ASN A 73 13.98 0.22 9.69
C ASN A 73 15.23 0.64 8.88
N THR A 74 16.00 -0.32 8.37
CA THR A 74 17.18 -0.07 7.53
C THR A 74 16.86 0.02 6.03
N ASP A 75 15.63 -0.26 5.62
CA ASP A 75 15.23 -0.17 4.21
C ASP A 75 15.16 1.29 3.77
N ALA A 76 15.73 1.60 2.61
CA ALA A 76 15.58 2.93 2.03
C ALA A 76 14.12 3.21 1.63
N PRO A 77 13.66 4.48 1.59
CA PRO A 77 12.29 4.84 1.22
C PRO A 77 11.80 4.26 -0.11
N ALA A 78 12.73 4.02 -1.05
CA ALA A 78 12.42 3.42 -2.35
C ALA A 78 12.13 1.91 -2.28
N VAL A 79 12.39 1.24 -1.14
CA VAL A 79 12.01 -0.16 -0.92
C VAL A 79 10.55 -0.19 -0.51
N GLY A 80 9.70 -0.68 -1.40
CA GLY A 80 8.27 -0.78 -1.14
C GLY A 80 7.89 -2.04 -0.36
N PHE A 81 6.61 -2.22 -0.20
CA PHE A 81 6.03 -3.41 0.41
C PHE A 81 5.51 -4.38 -0.65
N ALA A 82 5.52 -5.68 -0.32
CA ALA A 82 4.76 -6.66 -1.10
C ALA A 82 3.25 -6.41 -0.96
N TRP A 83 2.47 -6.84 -1.97
CA TRP A 83 1.01 -6.87 -1.89
C TRP A 83 0.55 -7.74 -0.70
N PRO A 84 -0.48 -7.37 0.06
CA PRO A 84 -1.37 -6.20 -0.07
C PRO A 84 -0.99 -5.01 0.83
N ASN A 85 0.26 -4.90 1.24
CA ASN A 85 0.79 -3.81 2.06
C ASN A 85 1.15 -2.57 1.22
N VAL A 86 1.25 -1.41 1.87
CA VAL A 86 1.48 -0.12 1.20
C VAL A 86 2.46 0.72 2.01
N GLY A 87 3.60 1.05 1.41
CA GLY A 87 4.50 2.10 1.91
C GLY A 87 4.41 3.37 1.05
N CYS A 88 5.20 4.39 1.36
CA CYS A 88 5.20 5.64 0.60
C CYS A 88 5.39 5.43 -0.91
N VAL A 89 6.39 4.65 -1.30
CA VAL A 89 6.67 4.35 -2.71
C VAL A 89 5.56 3.54 -3.40
N ASN A 90 4.64 2.97 -2.65
CA ASN A 90 3.49 2.24 -3.17
C ASN A 90 2.19 3.08 -3.15
N LEU A 91 2.27 4.41 -2.98
CA LEU A 91 1.07 5.24 -2.86
C LEU A 91 0.17 5.13 -4.10
N ASP A 92 0.73 4.99 -5.31
CA ASP A 92 -0.05 4.79 -6.52
C ASP A 92 -0.90 3.51 -6.48
N ARG A 93 -0.38 2.44 -5.86
CA ARG A 93 -1.16 1.23 -5.58
C ARG A 93 -2.37 1.53 -4.69
N PHE A 94 -2.19 2.34 -3.65
CA PHE A 94 -3.26 2.72 -2.74
C PHE A 94 -4.29 3.64 -3.44
N LYS A 95 -3.82 4.64 -4.21
CA LYS A 95 -4.68 5.50 -5.03
C LYS A 95 -5.56 4.68 -5.98
N GLN A 96 -4.97 3.68 -6.65
CA GLN A 96 -5.70 2.78 -7.55
C GLN A 96 -6.71 1.93 -6.80
N ALA A 97 -6.34 1.32 -5.68
CA ALA A 97 -7.25 0.51 -4.88
C ALA A 97 -8.42 1.36 -4.34
N TRP A 98 -8.15 2.56 -3.85
CA TRP A 98 -9.17 3.51 -3.41
C TRP A 98 -10.13 3.87 -4.53
N TRP A 99 -9.62 4.16 -5.72
CA TRP A 99 -10.43 4.44 -6.90
C TRP A 99 -11.27 3.22 -7.28
N ASP A 100 -10.68 2.03 -7.34
CA ASP A 100 -11.37 0.79 -7.70
C ASP A 100 -12.59 0.52 -6.80
N VAL A 101 -12.44 0.76 -5.51
CA VAL A 101 -13.51 0.45 -4.54
C VAL A 101 -14.53 1.57 -4.36
N PHE A 102 -14.20 2.84 -4.65
CA PHE A 102 -15.08 3.98 -4.38
C PHE A 102 -15.56 4.73 -5.62
N HIS A 103 -14.95 4.60 -6.79
CA HIS A 103 -15.43 5.33 -7.97
C HIS A 103 -16.89 4.98 -8.29
N GLY A 104 -17.65 5.98 -8.75
CA GLY A 104 -19.09 5.83 -8.98
C GLY A 104 -19.93 5.75 -7.72
N THR A 105 -19.36 6.02 -6.54
CA THR A 105 -20.10 6.18 -5.26
C THR A 105 -20.14 7.65 -4.83
N GLY A 106 -20.71 7.95 -3.67
CA GLY A 106 -20.64 9.29 -3.07
C GLY A 106 -19.34 9.61 -2.33
N GLN A 107 -18.43 8.65 -2.19
CA GLN A 107 -17.12 8.88 -1.59
C GLN A 107 -16.17 9.46 -2.65
N PRO A 108 -15.50 10.62 -2.43
CA PRO A 108 -14.48 11.15 -3.32
C PRO A 108 -13.31 10.18 -3.52
N VAL A 109 -12.65 10.29 -4.67
CA VAL A 109 -11.48 9.49 -5.06
C VAL A 109 -10.28 10.38 -5.29
N PHE A 110 -9.08 9.80 -5.43
CA PHE A 110 -7.88 10.55 -5.80
C PHE A 110 -7.99 11.11 -7.22
N ARG A 111 -7.41 12.26 -7.44
CA ARG A 111 -7.35 12.93 -8.74
C ARG A 111 -6.20 12.40 -9.58
N GLU A 112 -6.44 12.23 -10.86
CA GLU A 112 -5.42 11.91 -11.85
C GLU A 112 -5.37 12.97 -12.95
N VAL A 113 -4.31 12.96 -13.75
CA VAL A 113 -4.20 13.82 -14.94
C VAL A 113 -5.38 13.57 -15.88
N GLY A 114 -6.00 14.67 -16.34
CA GLY A 114 -7.18 14.60 -17.20
C GLY A 114 -8.52 14.60 -16.46
N ASP A 115 -8.53 14.40 -15.14
CA ASP A 115 -9.76 14.52 -14.37
C ASP A 115 -10.24 15.99 -14.29
N PRO A 116 -11.54 16.25 -14.32
CA PRO A 116 -12.09 17.61 -14.20
C PRO A 116 -11.72 18.24 -12.86
N ALA A 117 -11.92 19.55 -12.75
CA ALA A 117 -11.86 20.22 -11.45
C ALA A 117 -13.00 19.73 -10.55
N GLY A 118 -12.71 19.50 -9.26
CA GLY A 118 -13.71 18.99 -8.31
C GLY A 118 -13.09 18.70 -6.95
N SER A 119 -13.88 18.10 -6.06
CA SER A 119 -13.41 17.62 -4.77
C SER A 119 -12.80 16.23 -4.92
N TYR A 120 -11.57 16.08 -4.46
CA TYR A 120 -10.80 14.85 -4.52
C TYR A 120 -10.16 14.56 -3.17
N VAL A 121 -9.95 13.27 -2.89
CA VAL A 121 -9.24 12.82 -1.70
C VAL A 121 -7.75 13.15 -1.85
N ARG A 122 -7.13 13.59 -0.76
CA ARG A 122 -5.68 13.73 -0.63
C ARG A 122 -5.18 12.75 0.44
N ALA A 123 -3.90 12.43 0.38
CA ALA A 123 -3.22 11.61 1.36
C ALA A 123 -2.53 12.49 2.40
N PHE A 124 -2.80 12.24 3.67
CA PHE A 124 -2.05 12.77 4.80
C PHE A 124 -1.12 11.66 5.29
N ILE A 125 0.17 11.86 5.17
CA ILE A 125 1.16 10.96 5.77
C ILE A 125 1.35 11.42 7.21
N ASP A 126 0.49 10.94 8.08
CA ASP A 126 0.38 11.38 9.46
C ASP A 126 1.47 10.78 10.36
N GLU A 127 2.10 9.69 9.94
CA GLU A 127 3.29 9.15 10.60
C GLU A 127 4.31 8.61 9.60
N SER A 128 5.57 8.96 9.82
CA SER A 128 6.74 8.34 9.19
C SER A 128 7.95 8.48 10.09
N GLY A 129 8.90 7.57 10.03
CA GLY A 129 10.08 7.67 10.87
C GLY A 129 11.12 6.58 10.62
N TYR A 130 12.35 6.89 10.97
CA TYR A 130 13.50 5.99 10.94
C TYR A 130 14.23 6.04 12.27
N GLN A 131 14.27 4.91 12.98
CA GLN A 131 15.00 4.76 14.23
C GLN A 131 16.50 4.95 13.98
N ALA A 132 17.10 5.96 14.61
CA ALA A 132 18.51 6.28 14.43
C ALA A 132 19.36 5.90 15.66
N GLN A 133 20.64 5.60 15.41
CA GLN A 133 21.62 5.34 16.46
C GLN A 133 21.77 6.55 17.37
N ILE A 134 22.02 6.29 18.64
CA ILE A 134 22.35 7.36 19.57
C ILE A 134 23.85 7.66 19.48
N PRO A 135 24.26 8.92 19.23
CA PRO A 135 25.66 9.30 19.27
C PRO A 135 26.25 9.04 20.66
N PRO A 136 27.49 8.50 20.76
CA PRO A 136 28.08 8.08 22.07
C PRO A 136 28.15 9.17 23.11
N ASP A 137 28.37 10.42 22.72
CA ASP A 137 28.45 11.60 23.59
C ASP A 137 27.10 12.02 24.18
N HIS A 138 25.98 11.52 23.61
CA HIS A 138 24.63 11.78 24.12
C HIS A 138 24.01 10.55 24.81
N ALA A 139 24.71 9.41 24.87
CA ALA A 139 24.19 8.16 25.40
C ALA A 139 23.66 8.24 26.85
N SER A 140 24.20 9.17 27.66
CA SER A 140 23.77 9.38 29.06
C SER A 140 22.33 9.90 29.20
N SER A 141 21.74 10.42 28.12
CA SER A 141 20.38 10.93 28.08
C SER A 141 19.36 9.84 27.75
N TYR A 142 19.82 8.60 27.53
CA TYR A 142 18.98 7.46 27.17
C TYR A 142 19.11 6.33 28.17
N SER A 143 18.11 5.45 28.19
CA SER A 143 18.06 4.30 29.11
C SER A 143 17.43 3.08 28.42
N GLY A 144 17.78 1.87 28.88
CA GLY A 144 17.28 0.62 28.38
C GLY A 144 18.11 0.08 27.22
N SER A 145 17.48 -0.68 26.32
CA SER A 145 18.12 -1.34 25.18
C SER A 145 17.33 -1.12 23.92
N GLU A 146 18.02 -0.90 22.83
CA GLU A 146 17.45 -0.84 21.49
C GLU A 146 16.82 -2.17 21.10
N ASN A 147 15.66 -2.14 20.48
CA ASN A 147 14.87 -3.31 20.12
C ASN A 147 14.69 -3.51 18.60
N VAL A 148 15.17 -2.58 17.77
CA VAL A 148 15.10 -2.67 16.31
C VAL A 148 16.46 -2.30 15.69
N PRO A 149 16.78 -2.76 14.47
CA PRO A 149 17.94 -2.28 13.73
C PRO A 149 17.85 -0.77 13.50
N THR A 150 18.93 -0.05 13.78
CA THR A 150 18.99 1.41 13.65
C THR A 150 19.78 1.84 12.42
N VAL A 151 19.46 3.01 11.89
CA VAL A 151 20.26 3.70 10.87
C VAL A 151 21.19 4.72 11.51
N THR A 152 22.19 5.20 10.79
CA THR A 152 22.99 6.34 11.23
C THR A 152 22.19 7.65 11.10
N ASP A 153 22.55 8.69 11.85
CA ASP A 153 21.94 10.02 11.69
C ASP A 153 21.99 10.53 10.26
N GLN A 154 23.10 10.27 9.56
CA GLN A 154 23.24 10.67 8.17
C GLN A 154 22.29 9.88 7.23
N GLN A 155 22.12 8.59 7.45
CA GLN A 155 21.15 7.80 6.70
C GLN A 155 19.72 8.25 7.00
N GLN A 156 19.40 8.53 8.27
CA GLN A 156 18.10 9.09 8.66
C GLN A 156 17.83 10.40 7.89
N GLY A 157 18.78 11.33 7.89
CA GLY A 157 18.67 12.59 7.18
C GLY A 157 18.49 12.42 5.65
N GLN A 158 19.22 11.48 5.04
CA GLN A 158 19.07 11.14 3.63
C GLN A 158 17.67 10.57 3.34
N TYR A 159 17.17 9.68 4.19
CA TYR A 159 15.86 9.06 4.01
C TYR A 159 14.72 10.07 4.20
N TYR A 160 14.83 10.93 5.22
CA TYR A 160 13.87 12.02 5.40
C TYR A 160 13.87 13.02 4.25
N SER A 161 15.06 13.37 3.72
CA SER A 161 15.16 14.24 2.54
C SER A 161 14.50 13.62 1.31
N GLN A 162 14.65 12.31 1.11
CA GLN A 162 13.97 11.58 0.03
C GLN A 162 12.46 11.58 0.20
N LEU A 163 11.95 11.35 1.42
CA LEU A 163 10.52 11.39 1.71
C LEU A 163 9.93 12.79 1.52
N ILE A 164 10.65 13.84 1.93
CA ILE A 164 10.24 15.23 1.73
C ILE A 164 10.15 15.53 0.24
N ALA A 165 11.17 15.18 -0.55
CA ALA A 165 11.17 15.39 -1.99
C ALA A 165 10.04 14.62 -2.68
N TRP A 166 9.80 13.38 -2.29
CA TRP A 166 8.69 12.57 -2.80
C TRP A 166 7.33 13.21 -2.48
N ALA A 167 7.08 13.56 -1.21
CA ALA A 167 5.80 14.14 -0.79
C ALA A 167 5.54 15.51 -1.45
N ALA A 168 6.57 16.35 -1.55
CA ALA A 168 6.45 17.65 -2.19
C ALA A 168 6.16 17.57 -3.69
N CYS A 169 6.50 16.46 -4.35
CA CYS A 169 6.30 16.24 -5.78
C CYS A 169 5.04 15.45 -6.13
N ASP A 170 4.37 14.83 -5.16
CA ASP A 170 3.10 14.13 -5.38
C ASP A 170 1.91 15.05 -5.02
N PRO A 171 1.15 15.55 -6.00
CA PRO A 171 0.05 16.48 -5.74
C PRO A 171 -1.12 15.86 -4.95
N ALA A 172 -1.14 14.53 -4.80
CA ALA A 172 -2.10 13.86 -3.96
C ALA A 172 -1.69 13.84 -2.48
N VAL A 173 -0.43 14.15 -2.14
CA VAL A 173 0.04 14.25 -0.76
C VAL A 173 -0.20 15.66 -0.24
N ALA A 174 -1.05 15.79 0.78
CA ALA A 174 -1.37 17.07 1.41
C ALA A 174 -0.39 17.42 2.52
N GLU A 175 0.12 16.42 3.23
CA GLU A 175 0.96 16.60 4.42
C GLU A 175 1.87 15.38 4.63
N LEU A 176 3.07 15.63 5.16
CA LEU A 176 4.01 14.61 5.62
C LEU A 176 4.50 14.95 7.03
N ASN A 177 4.19 14.11 8.00
CA ASN A 177 4.63 14.24 9.37
C ASN A 177 5.68 13.18 9.72
N PHE A 178 6.74 13.61 10.36
CA PHE A 178 7.71 12.72 10.99
C PHE A 178 7.37 12.52 12.46
N PHE A 179 7.37 11.30 12.90
CA PHE A 179 7.11 10.87 14.27
C PHE A 179 8.43 10.37 14.87
N HIS A 180 9.14 11.15 15.71
CA HIS A 180 8.85 12.40 16.41
C HIS A 180 9.71 13.58 15.93
N LEU A 181 9.57 14.78 16.59
CA LEU A 181 10.54 15.87 16.51
C LEU A 181 11.73 15.61 17.43
N ILE A 182 11.45 15.24 18.71
CA ILE A 182 12.43 14.94 19.76
C ILE A 182 12.34 13.46 20.08
N ASP A 183 13.49 12.81 20.22
CA ASP A 183 13.57 11.40 20.61
C ASP A 183 12.93 11.12 21.98
N GLU A 184 12.34 9.96 22.11
CA GLU A 184 12.06 9.38 23.42
C GLU A 184 13.36 8.90 24.07
N SER A 185 13.51 9.15 25.38
CA SER A 185 14.73 8.78 26.12
C SER A 185 14.83 7.27 26.45
N ALA A 186 13.73 6.54 26.33
CA ALA A 186 13.74 5.08 26.51
C ALA A 186 14.07 4.39 25.19
N LEU A 187 15.20 3.67 25.10
CA LEU A 187 15.65 3.00 23.88
C LEU A 187 14.69 1.89 23.37
N ALA A 188 13.81 1.40 24.23
CA ALA A 188 12.74 0.50 23.82
C ALA A 188 11.55 1.20 23.12
N ALA A 189 11.54 2.52 23.11
CA ALA A 189 10.57 3.38 22.43
C ALA A 189 11.12 3.88 21.08
N LEU A 190 10.82 5.11 20.66
CA LEU A 190 11.15 5.58 19.32
C LEU A 190 12.20 6.71 19.35
N GLN A 191 13.35 6.48 18.71
CA GLN A 191 14.41 7.46 18.45
C GLN A 191 14.39 7.89 16.99
N THR A 192 13.23 8.35 16.54
CA THR A 192 12.97 8.78 15.16
C THR A 192 13.06 10.32 15.01
N GLY A 193 13.31 11.03 16.10
CA GLY A 193 13.45 12.48 16.11
C GLY A 193 14.66 12.97 15.33
N ILE A 194 14.65 14.24 14.97
CA ILE A 194 15.81 14.97 14.45
C ILE A 194 16.48 15.81 15.54
N VAL A 195 15.90 15.76 16.76
CA VAL A 195 16.44 16.34 17.99
C VAL A 195 16.59 15.21 19.02
N LEU A 196 17.74 15.14 19.66
CA LEU A 196 18.04 14.15 20.70
C LEU A 196 17.24 14.42 21.98
N ALA A 197 17.14 13.43 22.85
CA ALA A 197 16.40 13.55 24.13
C ALA A 197 16.91 14.65 25.07
N ASP A 198 18.15 15.07 24.91
CA ASP A 198 18.73 16.20 25.67
C ASP A 198 18.55 17.57 24.99
N GLY A 199 17.90 17.63 23.85
CA GLY A 199 17.62 18.82 23.07
C GLY A 199 18.71 19.20 22.06
N ALA A 200 19.79 18.42 21.93
CA ALA A 200 20.79 18.64 20.88
C ALA A 200 20.26 18.23 19.51
N HIS A 201 20.70 18.89 18.44
CA HIS A 201 20.32 18.52 17.09
C HIS A 201 21.11 17.28 16.61
N ARG A 202 20.43 16.33 15.97
CA ARG A 202 21.07 15.27 15.21
C ARG A 202 21.69 15.82 13.93
N ALA A 203 22.64 15.11 13.33
CA ALA A 203 23.16 15.48 12.01
C ALA A 203 22.05 15.50 10.93
N SER A 204 20.97 14.75 11.10
CA SER A 204 19.78 14.76 10.22
C SER A 204 18.99 16.08 10.27
N TYR A 205 19.10 16.88 11.32
CA TYR A 205 18.34 18.13 11.50
C TYR A 205 18.54 19.11 10.34
N ASP A 206 19.81 19.45 10.05
CA ASP A 206 20.12 20.42 8.98
C ASP A 206 19.78 19.85 7.58
N MET A 207 19.90 18.54 7.40
CA MET A 207 19.52 17.88 6.15
C MET A 207 18.00 17.99 5.90
N VAL A 208 17.18 17.73 6.92
CA VAL A 208 15.71 17.86 6.87
C VAL A 208 15.33 19.33 6.62
N LYS A 209 15.93 20.26 7.36
CA LYS A 209 15.70 21.71 7.16
C LYS A 209 16.05 22.15 5.73
N GLY A 210 17.18 21.69 5.18
CA GLY A 210 17.59 21.94 3.81
C GLY A 210 16.61 21.37 2.81
N ALA A 211 16.21 20.10 2.97
CA ALA A 211 15.25 19.43 2.11
C ALA A 211 13.89 20.15 2.06
N ILE A 212 13.38 20.61 3.19
CA ILE A 212 12.15 21.42 3.26
C ILE A 212 12.33 22.71 2.46
N ALA A 213 13.47 23.40 2.61
CA ALA A 213 13.74 24.65 1.91
C ALA A 213 13.85 24.46 0.39
N GLU A 214 14.33 23.31 -0.09
CA GLU A 214 14.57 23.03 -1.49
C GLU A 214 13.33 22.51 -2.24
N ASN A 215 12.43 21.79 -1.55
CA ASN A 215 11.39 20.99 -2.21
C ASN A 215 9.99 21.63 -2.27
N HIS A 216 9.77 22.84 -1.75
CA HIS A 216 8.45 23.48 -1.84
C HIS A 216 8.11 24.04 -3.23
N GLN A 217 8.97 23.86 -4.23
CA GLN A 217 8.75 24.28 -5.63
C GLN A 217 8.57 23.12 -6.61
N CYS A 218 8.39 21.88 -6.15
CA CYS A 218 8.03 20.80 -7.04
C CYS A 218 6.74 21.16 -7.80
N GLY A 219 6.80 21.12 -9.12
CA GLY A 219 5.64 21.45 -9.95
C GLY A 219 4.47 20.52 -9.63
N SER A 220 3.30 21.08 -9.42
CA SER A 220 2.07 20.34 -9.10
C SER A 220 1.44 19.68 -10.34
N SER A 221 2.21 18.98 -11.15
CA SER A 221 1.65 18.21 -12.25
C SER A 221 0.96 16.95 -11.69
N LEU A 222 -0.31 16.76 -12.04
CA LEU A 222 -1.04 15.55 -11.70
C LEU A 222 -0.37 14.32 -12.33
N ASP A 223 -0.27 13.21 -11.58
CA ASP A 223 0.28 11.95 -12.03
C ASP A 223 -0.71 11.11 -12.81
N GLN A 224 -0.19 10.12 -13.53
CA GLN A 224 -0.94 9.02 -14.11
C GLN A 224 -0.75 7.78 -13.24
N TRP A 225 -1.63 7.56 -12.29
CA TRP A 225 -1.57 6.41 -11.39
C TRP A 225 -2.63 5.35 -11.69
N ARG A 226 -3.71 5.68 -12.42
CA ARG A 226 -4.66 4.63 -12.85
C ARG A 226 -3.93 3.57 -13.65
N HIS A 227 -4.22 2.32 -13.32
CA HIS A 227 -3.49 1.15 -13.79
C HIS A 227 -2.14 0.90 -13.08
N ALA A 228 -1.87 1.53 -11.94
CA ALA A 228 -0.74 1.18 -11.07
C ALA A 228 -0.82 -0.28 -10.61
N LEU A 229 -2.05 -0.78 -10.37
CA LEU A 229 -2.34 -2.20 -10.15
C LEU A 229 -2.78 -2.83 -11.47
N ARG A 230 -2.12 -3.92 -11.88
CA ARG A 230 -2.34 -4.53 -13.18
C ARG A 230 -2.40 -6.05 -13.09
N VAL A 231 -3.62 -6.58 -13.17
CA VAL A 231 -3.83 -7.97 -13.53
C VAL A 231 -3.84 -8.15 -15.06
N ASP A 232 -4.22 -7.15 -15.82
CA ASP A 232 -4.18 -7.11 -17.27
C ASP A 232 -2.75 -7.10 -17.86
N GLY A 233 -1.78 -6.56 -17.12
CA GLY A 233 -0.36 -6.63 -17.41
C GLY A 233 0.35 -7.84 -16.82
N ALA A 234 -0.37 -8.78 -16.19
CA ALA A 234 0.21 -9.97 -15.59
C ALA A 234 0.88 -10.86 -16.64
N LYS A 235 1.86 -11.63 -16.19
CA LYS A 235 2.46 -12.73 -16.96
C LYS A 235 2.08 -14.05 -16.29
N VAL A 236 1.66 -15.01 -17.08
CA VAL A 236 1.36 -16.37 -16.62
C VAL A 236 2.37 -17.34 -17.23
N ASP A 237 3.19 -17.94 -16.37
CA ASP A 237 4.12 -18.99 -16.75
C ASP A 237 3.51 -20.35 -16.43
N PHE A 238 3.14 -21.07 -17.47
CA PHE A 238 2.55 -22.40 -17.38
C PHE A 238 3.66 -23.45 -17.23
N ARG A 239 3.62 -24.20 -16.13
CA ARG A 239 4.68 -25.13 -15.74
C ARG A 239 4.18 -26.59 -15.68
N ASN A 240 5.10 -27.52 -15.62
CA ASN A 240 4.82 -28.95 -15.38
C ASN A 240 3.73 -29.53 -16.28
N LEU A 241 3.82 -29.31 -17.59
CA LEU A 241 2.87 -29.82 -18.59
C LEU A 241 1.41 -29.45 -18.25
N GLY A 242 1.16 -28.22 -17.80
CA GLY A 242 -0.18 -27.76 -17.45
C GLY A 242 -0.67 -28.19 -16.07
N ARG A 243 0.21 -28.68 -15.20
CA ARG A 243 -0.16 -29.04 -13.80
C ARG A 243 -0.01 -27.89 -12.83
N SER A 244 0.64 -26.82 -13.24
CA SER A 244 0.80 -25.62 -12.44
C SER A 244 0.96 -24.37 -13.31
N PHE A 245 0.74 -23.23 -12.72
CA PHE A 245 1.05 -21.94 -13.30
C PHE A 245 1.58 -20.98 -12.23
N LEU A 246 2.39 -20.02 -12.65
CA LEU A 246 2.89 -18.92 -11.84
C LEU A 246 2.38 -17.62 -12.43
N VAL A 247 1.77 -16.79 -11.60
CA VAL A 247 1.33 -15.44 -11.98
C VAL A 247 2.30 -14.41 -11.44
N THR A 248 2.79 -13.54 -12.33
CA THR A 248 3.50 -12.31 -11.96
C THR A 248 2.55 -11.16 -12.25
N ALA A 249 2.04 -10.51 -11.22
CA ALA A 249 1.11 -9.38 -11.29
C ALA A 249 1.54 -8.30 -10.30
N ALA A 250 0.95 -7.11 -10.38
CA ALA A 250 1.19 -6.02 -9.44
C ALA A 250 0.25 -6.07 -8.22
N GLU A 251 -0.83 -6.85 -8.30
CA GLU A 251 -1.87 -6.96 -7.28
C GLU A 251 -2.33 -8.40 -7.07
N GLY A 252 -3.09 -8.64 -6.00
CA GLY A 252 -3.82 -9.88 -5.78
C GLY A 252 -4.95 -10.08 -6.79
N TYR A 253 -5.34 -11.32 -6.98
CA TYR A 253 -6.31 -11.70 -8.02
C TYR A 253 -7.12 -12.93 -7.61
N SER A 254 -8.33 -13.04 -8.16
CA SER A 254 -9.02 -14.32 -8.28
C SER A 254 -8.70 -14.95 -9.63
N PHE A 255 -8.70 -16.28 -9.67
CA PHE A 255 -8.45 -17.01 -10.90
C PHE A 255 -9.49 -18.12 -11.13
N ASP A 256 -9.76 -18.35 -12.41
CA ASP A 256 -10.42 -19.54 -12.91
C ASP A 256 -9.48 -20.25 -13.88
N VAL A 257 -9.14 -21.51 -13.62
CA VAL A 257 -8.36 -22.34 -14.54
C VAL A 257 -9.22 -23.48 -15.11
N ARG A 258 -9.12 -23.69 -16.42
CA ARG A 258 -9.83 -24.75 -17.13
C ARG A 258 -8.86 -25.54 -18.01
N ILE A 259 -8.99 -26.87 -17.98
CA ILE A 259 -8.31 -27.81 -18.90
C ILE A 259 -9.35 -28.34 -19.86
N ALA A 260 -9.13 -28.19 -21.16
CA ALA A 260 -10.08 -28.60 -22.19
C ALA A 260 -9.40 -29.46 -23.27
N HIS A 261 -10.20 -30.35 -23.90
CA HIS A 261 -9.87 -31.08 -25.11
C HIS A 261 -10.94 -30.73 -26.15
N GLY A 262 -10.54 -30.09 -27.24
CA GLY A 262 -11.48 -29.45 -28.15
C GLY A 262 -12.34 -28.41 -27.41
N THR A 263 -13.66 -28.54 -27.52
CA THR A 263 -14.62 -27.66 -26.84
C THR A 263 -15.01 -28.15 -25.43
N ARG A 264 -14.63 -29.37 -25.05
CA ARG A 264 -15.04 -30.00 -23.81
C ARG A 264 -14.07 -29.65 -22.65
N THR A 265 -14.57 -29.01 -21.61
CA THR A 265 -13.84 -28.85 -20.35
C THR A 265 -13.76 -30.18 -19.58
N LEU A 266 -12.57 -30.59 -19.22
CA LEU A 266 -12.30 -31.84 -18.49
C LEU A 266 -12.05 -31.63 -17.00
N SER A 267 -11.52 -30.48 -16.64
CA SER A 267 -11.22 -30.10 -15.26
C SER A 267 -11.23 -28.58 -15.14
N SER A 268 -11.67 -28.10 -13.99
CA SER A 268 -11.58 -26.70 -13.61
C SER A 268 -11.22 -26.56 -12.14
N ALA A 269 -10.61 -25.45 -11.79
CA ALA A 269 -10.36 -25.02 -10.43
C ALA A 269 -10.42 -23.49 -10.37
N SER A 270 -10.81 -22.95 -9.23
CA SER A 270 -10.82 -21.51 -8.97
C SER A 270 -10.24 -21.23 -7.60
N GLY A 271 -9.81 -20.00 -7.39
CA GLY A 271 -9.23 -19.55 -6.12
C GLY A 271 -8.78 -18.10 -6.18
N THR A 272 -8.09 -17.70 -5.15
CA THR A 272 -7.43 -16.39 -5.06
C THR A 272 -5.92 -16.57 -4.96
N GLY A 273 -5.16 -15.56 -5.31
CA GLY A 273 -3.70 -15.61 -5.26
C GLY A 273 -3.07 -14.24 -5.17
N ASP A 274 -1.90 -14.22 -4.55
CA ASP A 274 -1.02 -13.06 -4.50
C ASP A 274 0.01 -13.10 -5.64
N PRO A 275 0.63 -11.97 -5.99
CA PRO A 275 1.70 -11.91 -6.97
C PRO A 275 2.84 -12.89 -6.65
N ASN A 276 3.39 -13.52 -7.70
CA ASN A 276 4.52 -14.46 -7.61
C ASN A 276 4.24 -15.77 -6.86
N VAL A 277 2.99 -16.14 -6.64
CA VAL A 277 2.60 -17.43 -6.06
C VAL A 277 2.40 -18.46 -7.16
N GLN A 278 2.98 -19.65 -6.98
CA GLN A 278 2.79 -20.78 -7.87
C GLN A 278 1.57 -21.60 -7.44
N PHE A 279 0.62 -21.77 -8.35
CA PHE A 279 -0.52 -22.65 -8.17
C PHE A 279 -0.26 -24.02 -8.75
N LYS A 280 -0.62 -25.05 -7.99
CA LYS A 280 -0.58 -26.45 -8.42
C LYS A 280 -1.97 -27.04 -8.34
N PHE A 281 -2.36 -27.82 -9.33
CA PHE A 281 -3.64 -28.52 -9.33
C PHE A 281 -3.48 -29.92 -9.90
N LYS A 282 -4.39 -30.81 -9.50
CA LYS A 282 -4.38 -32.20 -9.92
C LYS A 282 -5.06 -32.33 -11.27
N LEU A 283 -4.30 -32.74 -12.28
CA LEU A 283 -4.91 -33.09 -13.57
C LEU A 283 -5.74 -34.37 -13.45
N PRO A 284 -6.89 -34.46 -14.13
CA PRO A 284 -7.59 -35.73 -14.32
C PRO A 284 -6.70 -36.71 -15.11
N ARG A 285 -7.06 -37.99 -15.13
CA ARG A 285 -6.40 -38.95 -16.02
C ARG A 285 -6.68 -38.56 -17.47
N LEU A 286 -5.65 -38.06 -18.15
CA LEU A 286 -5.71 -37.65 -19.56
C LEU A 286 -5.19 -38.79 -20.44
N ARG A 287 -5.83 -39.03 -21.62
CA ARG A 287 -5.33 -39.91 -22.65
C ARG A 287 -4.32 -39.16 -23.52
N HIS A 288 -3.58 -39.89 -24.39
CA HIS A 288 -2.76 -39.23 -25.39
C HIS A 288 -3.61 -38.25 -26.23
N GLY A 289 -3.13 -37.03 -26.37
CA GLY A 289 -3.86 -35.98 -27.09
C GLY A 289 -3.39 -34.58 -26.79
N THR A 290 -3.98 -33.62 -27.46
CA THR A 290 -3.69 -32.18 -27.32
C THR A 290 -4.73 -31.52 -26.44
N TYR A 291 -4.26 -30.81 -25.45
CA TYR A 291 -5.09 -30.14 -24.44
C TYR A 291 -4.78 -28.65 -24.39
N ARG A 292 -5.76 -27.86 -23.98
CA ARG A 292 -5.64 -26.43 -23.75
C ARG A 292 -5.92 -26.11 -22.29
N MET A 293 -4.98 -25.42 -21.66
CA MET A 293 -5.18 -24.79 -20.36
C MET A 293 -5.48 -23.31 -20.56
N VAL A 294 -6.55 -22.86 -19.94
CA VAL A 294 -6.97 -21.45 -19.92
C VAL A 294 -6.97 -20.98 -18.48
N VAL A 295 -6.33 -19.83 -18.23
CA VAL A 295 -6.33 -19.15 -16.93
C VAL A 295 -6.94 -17.78 -17.13
N GLU A 296 -8.06 -17.52 -16.47
CA GLU A 296 -8.68 -16.20 -16.37
C GLU A 296 -8.31 -15.59 -15.03
N LEU A 297 -7.77 -14.38 -15.03
CA LEU A 297 -7.42 -13.60 -13.84
C LEU A 297 -8.36 -12.41 -13.73
N ARG A 298 -8.90 -12.18 -12.54
CA ARG A 298 -9.67 -10.97 -12.21
C ARG A 298 -8.97 -10.25 -11.08
N ALA A 299 -8.81 -8.94 -11.23
CA ALA A 299 -8.24 -8.10 -10.19
C ALA A 299 -9.06 -8.22 -8.89
N GLU A 300 -8.38 -8.25 -7.77
CA GLU A 300 -9.02 -8.36 -6.46
C GLU A 300 -9.85 -7.12 -6.13
N THR A 301 -9.30 -5.94 -6.34
CA THR A 301 -9.96 -4.67 -6.05
C THR A 301 -11.04 -4.29 -7.07
N ASN A 302 -11.01 -4.88 -8.28
CA ASN A 302 -12.00 -4.62 -9.32
C ASN A 302 -12.18 -5.84 -10.24
N ALA A 303 -13.19 -6.64 -10.00
CA ALA A 303 -13.48 -7.87 -10.76
C ALA A 303 -13.79 -7.63 -12.27
N GLN A 304 -14.04 -6.39 -12.69
CA GLN A 304 -14.21 -6.06 -14.12
C GLN A 304 -12.87 -6.00 -14.88
N ARG A 305 -11.76 -5.80 -14.18
CA ARG A 305 -10.41 -5.88 -14.76
C ARG A 305 -10.03 -7.36 -14.88
N LEU A 306 -10.30 -7.91 -16.07
CA LEU A 306 -10.14 -9.33 -16.40
C LEU A 306 -9.08 -9.49 -17.50
N THR A 307 -8.23 -10.50 -17.37
CA THR A 307 -7.36 -10.96 -18.45
C THR A 307 -7.36 -12.47 -18.57
N THR A 308 -7.09 -12.98 -19.77
CA THR A 308 -7.13 -14.41 -20.08
C THR A 308 -5.81 -14.85 -20.72
N PHE A 309 -5.25 -15.93 -20.21
CA PHE A 309 -4.05 -16.59 -20.72
C PHE A 309 -4.37 -18.01 -21.14
N GLN A 310 -3.69 -18.49 -22.16
CA GLN A 310 -3.86 -19.88 -22.59
C GLN A 310 -2.55 -20.52 -23.03
N LYS A 311 -2.46 -21.83 -22.83
CA LYS A 311 -1.38 -22.68 -23.30
C LYS A 311 -1.92 -24.00 -23.82
N THR A 312 -1.46 -24.42 -24.97
CA THR A 312 -1.64 -25.79 -25.49
C THR A 312 -0.52 -26.69 -24.98
N PHE A 313 -0.84 -27.89 -24.58
CA PHE A 313 0.12 -28.91 -24.17
C PHE A 313 -0.32 -30.30 -24.67
N HIS A 314 0.62 -31.22 -24.75
CA HIS A 314 0.41 -32.59 -25.23
C HIS A 314 0.68 -33.61 -24.10
N ILE A 315 -0.10 -34.67 -24.07
CA ILE A 315 0.12 -35.83 -23.20
C ILE A 315 0.43 -37.04 -24.08
#